data_448568b22692a6f291538a4a86e7cb07
#
_entry.id   448568b22692a6f291538a4a86e7cb07
#
_cell.length_a   1.000
_cell.length_b   1.000
_cell.length_c   1.000
_cell.angle_alpha   90.00
_cell.angle_beta   90.00
_cell.angle_gamma   90.00
#
_symmetry.space_group_name_H-M   'P 1'
#
loop_
_entity.id
_entity.type
_entity.pdbx_description
1 polymer ?
#
loop_
_entity_poly.entity_id
_entity_poly.type
_entity_poly.pdbx_seq_one_letter_code
_entity_poly.pdbx_strand_id
1 'polypeptide(L)'
;FDANTGGAKNNLLGSKVTIKGDGSNINAAITQANGDTTINMTLGNTVTIGAANPVTINGTTGHVTGLQNKDWNVDNPVAVSGRAATEDQLKKVNDKVNTNKDQIDKNKQAIADNKQNITNNANNIAQNKQDISTINTKINKGLNFAGDTGTVSNRQLGDTVTVKGGATGALSDGNIGVASDGNGTLNVKLAKTLTGLDSVTAGGTTINNGGLTVGGKTYVSPTGLNANNQKITNVANGSAPNDAVNYSQLQAAIGGTAKASTVKAKD
;
A
#
# COMPACT_ATOMS: atom_id res chain seq x y z
N PHE A 1 -22.14 85.38 56.54
CA PHE A 1 -21.46 84.19 55.95
C PHE A 1 -22.35 83.60 54.91
N ASP A 2 -21.79 83.28 53.77
CA ASP A 2 -22.48 82.62 52.69
C ASP A 2 -21.69 81.38 52.28
N ALA A 3 -22.37 80.42 51.64
CA ALA A 3 -21.78 79.17 51.14
C ALA A 3 -22.54 78.72 49.90
N ASN A 4 -21.95 77.77 49.11
CA ASN A 4 -22.54 77.23 47.92
C ASN A 4 -23.95 76.65 48.08
N THR A 5 -24.26 76.22 49.27
CA THR A 5 -25.60 75.72 49.64
C THR A 5 -25.99 76.29 51.02
N GLY A 6 -27.30 76.41 51.31
CA GLY A 6 -27.85 76.85 52.62
C GLY A 6 -28.07 78.36 52.72
N GLY A 7 -27.69 79.14 51.73
CA GLY A 7 -27.85 80.56 51.66
C GLY A 7 -27.11 81.33 52.76
N ALA A 8 -27.05 82.67 52.63
CA ALA A 8 -26.36 83.56 53.53
C ALA A 8 -26.96 83.48 54.94
N LYS A 9 -26.11 83.49 55.95
CA LYS A 9 -26.50 83.52 57.35
C LYS A 9 -25.91 84.74 58.08
N ASN A 10 -26.73 85.47 58.75
CA ASN A 10 -26.31 86.56 59.66
C ASN A 10 -25.99 86.03 61.03
N ASN A 11 -24.84 86.37 61.56
CA ASN A 11 -24.43 86.05 62.92
C ASN A 11 -24.32 87.26 63.77
N LEU A 12 -24.86 87.21 65.00
CA LEU A 12 -24.72 88.31 65.94
C LEU A 12 -23.27 88.38 66.45
N LEU A 13 -22.87 89.57 66.89
CA LEU A 13 -21.57 89.73 67.51
C LEU A 13 -21.42 88.84 68.74
N GLY A 14 -20.33 88.09 68.84
CA GLY A 14 -20.10 87.11 69.92
C GLY A 14 -20.67 85.69 69.64
N SER A 15 -21.43 85.46 68.57
CA SER A 15 -21.89 84.11 68.23
C SER A 15 -20.76 83.22 67.73
N LYS A 16 -20.90 81.95 68.03
CA LYS A 16 -19.93 80.91 67.55
C LYS A 16 -20.16 80.53 66.10
N VAL A 17 -19.17 80.65 65.26
CA VAL A 17 -19.13 80.05 63.92
C VAL A 17 -18.29 78.78 63.94
N THR A 18 -18.85 77.69 63.45
CA THR A 18 -18.16 76.43 63.40
C THR A 18 -17.92 76.03 61.92
N ILE A 19 -16.70 75.87 61.54
CA ILE A 19 -16.29 75.30 60.25
C ILE A 19 -15.86 73.84 60.45
N LYS A 20 -16.53 72.92 59.81
CA LYS A 20 -16.26 71.47 59.93
C LYS A 20 -15.92 70.88 58.55
N GLY A 21 -14.96 70.08 58.55
CA GLY A 21 -14.81 69.06 57.45
C GLY A 21 -15.88 67.98 57.62
N ASP A 22 -15.98 67.07 56.66
CA ASP A 22 -16.86 65.89 56.65
C ASP A 22 -16.35 64.77 57.55
N GLY A 23 -15.20 64.96 58.18
CA GLY A 23 -14.57 64.00 59.10
C GLY A 23 -13.87 62.83 58.42
N SER A 24 -13.94 62.75 57.08
CA SER A 24 -13.36 61.72 56.27
C SER A 24 -12.45 62.27 55.18
N ASN A 25 -13.06 62.95 54.21
CA ASN A 25 -12.31 63.46 53.02
C ASN A 25 -11.64 64.83 53.35
N ILE A 26 -12.28 65.64 54.14
CA ILE A 26 -11.83 66.99 54.48
C ILE A 26 -11.69 67.12 55.99
N ASN A 27 -10.52 67.48 56.42
CA ASN A 27 -10.20 67.80 57.78
C ASN A 27 -10.11 69.34 57.93
N ALA A 28 -10.74 69.90 58.96
CA ALA A 28 -10.61 71.30 59.29
C ALA A 28 -9.82 71.41 60.61
N ALA A 29 -8.77 72.19 60.63
CA ALA A 29 -8.02 72.55 61.86
C ALA A 29 -8.00 74.05 62.07
N ILE A 30 -8.15 74.45 63.25
CA ILE A 30 -8.07 75.87 63.62
C ILE A 30 -6.90 76.10 64.56
N THR A 31 -6.13 77.11 64.30
CA THR A 31 -5.04 77.59 65.20
C THR A 31 -5.17 79.07 65.44
N GLN A 32 -4.77 79.52 66.60
CA GLN A 32 -4.74 80.97 66.93
C GLN A 32 -3.38 81.34 67.54
N ALA A 33 -2.78 82.38 66.95
CA ALA A 33 -1.49 82.92 67.48
C ALA A 33 -1.48 84.45 67.27
N ASN A 34 -1.06 85.21 68.32
CA ASN A 34 -0.90 86.69 68.29
C ASN A 34 -2.16 87.47 67.85
N GLY A 35 -3.35 86.91 68.16
CA GLY A 35 -4.62 87.50 67.77
C GLY A 35 -5.15 87.05 66.38
N ASP A 36 -4.34 86.40 65.58
CA ASP A 36 -4.75 85.86 64.23
C ASP A 36 -5.23 84.41 64.33
N THR A 37 -6.36 84.16 63.69
CA THR A 37 -6.95 82.82 63.59
C THR A 37 -6.77 82.26 62.20
N THR A 38 -6.12 81.13 62.13
CA THR A 38 -5.92 80.39 60.86
C THR A 38 -6.80 79.12 60.84
N ILE A 39 -7.58 78.93 59.80
CA ILE A 39 -8.37 77.72 59.55
C ILE A 39 -7.70 76.96 58.34
N ASN A 40 -7.10 75.83 58.65
CA ASN A 40 -6.54 74.94 57.64
C ASN A 40 -7.56 73.89 57.25
N MET A 41 -7.87 73.83 55.95
CA MET A 41 -8.68 72.76 55.33
C MET A 41 -7.75 71.84 54.52
N THR A 42 -7.63 70.58 54.93
CA THR A 42 -6.78 69.59 54.28
C THR A 42 -7.59 68.40 53.84
N LEU A 43 -7.22 67.80 52.71
CA LEU A 43 -7.74 66.49 52.32
C LEU A 43 -7.17 65.42 53.28
N GLY A 44 -8.01 64.46 53.63
CA GLY A 44 -7.56 63.24 54.31
C GLY A 44 -6.63 62.41 53.45
N ASN A 45 -5.82 61.55 54.06
CA ASN A 45 -4.97 60.59 53.31
C ASN A 45 -5.80 59.67 52.44
N THR A 46 -7.07 59.47 52.72
CA THR A 46 -8.01 58.72 51.92
C THR A 46 -9.15 59.65 51.50
N VAL A 47 -9.38 59.78 50.20
CA VAL A 47 -10.47 60.58 49.65
C VAL A 47 -11.43 59.67 48.88
N THR A 48 -12.69 59.65 49.28
CA THR A 48 -13.73 58.86 48.63
C THR A 48 -14.74 59.81 47.96
N ILE A 49 -14.96 59.56 46.65
CA ILE A 49 -15.86 60.40 45.85
C ILE A 49 -17.01 59.54 45.35
N GLY A 50 -18.22 60.00 45.46
CA GLY A 50 -19.45 59.34 45.03
C GLY A 50 -20.10 58.52 46.17
N ALA A 51 -21.44 58.54 46.20
CA ALA A 51 -22.23 57.83 47.20
C ALA A 51 -22.66 56.44 46.73
N ALA A 52 -23.09 56.29 45.43
CA ALA A 52 -23.62 55.06 44.89
C ALA A 52 -22.52 54.13 44.41
N ASN A 53 -21.48 54.69 43.77
CA ASN A 53 -20.32 53.95 43.26
C ASN A 53 -19.03 54.65 43.70
N PRO A 54 -18.66 54.51 45.00
CA PRO A 54 -17.54 55.25 45.55
C PRO A 54 -16.22 54.86 44.89
N VAL A 55 -15.51 55.90 44.44
CA VAL A 55 -14.10 55.75 43.97
C VAL A 55 -13.24 56.33 45.08
N THR A 56 -12.28 55.56 45.55
CA THR A 56 -11.40 55.93 46.66
C THR A 56 -9.96 56.09 46.16
N ILE A 57 -9.38 57.25 46.43
CA ILE A 57 -7.97 57.55 46.30
C ILE A 57 -7.31 57.42 47.64
N ASN A 58 -6.40 56.47 47.80
CA ASN A 58 -5.71 56.24 49.07
C ASN A 58 -4.24 56.70 48.94
N GLY A 59 -3.91 57.85 49.52
CA GLY A 59 -2.57 58.41 49.50
C GLY A 59 -1.55 57.61 50.34
N THR A 60 -2.00 56.80 51.32
CA THR A 60 -1.10 55.91 52.07
C THR A 60 -0.60 54.72 51.25
N THR A 61 -1.48 54.14 50.44
CA THR A 61 -1.14 52.97 49.61
C THR A 61 -0.79 53.32 48.16
N GLY A 62 -1.13 54.52 47.70
CA GLY A 62 -1.01 54.96 46.33
C GLY A 62 -2.07 54.35 45.38
N HIS A 63 -3.10 53.72 45.90
CA HIS A 63 -4.13 53.01 45.12
C HIS A 63 -5.35 53.91 44.84
N VAL A 64 -5.92 53.69 43.63
CA VAL A 64 -7.29 54.12 43.29
C VAL A 64 -8.14 52.86 43.18
N THR A 65 -9.21 52.81 44.02
CA THR A 65 -10.11 51.64 44.07
C THR A 65 -11.57 52.09 43.84
N GLY A 66 -12.48 51.10 43.70
CA GLY A 66 -13.90 51.36 43.46
C GLY A 66 -14.27 51.61 41.99
N LEU A 67 -13.35 51.50 41.05
CA LEU A 67 -13.66 51.57 39.62
C LEU A 67 -14.57 50.40 39.22
N GLN A 68 -15.64 50.68 38.48
CA GLN A 68 -16.68 49.71 38.14
C GLN A 68 -16.41 48.94 36.81
N ASN A 69 -15.44 49.34 36.03
CA ASN A 69 -15.11 48.71 34.74
C ASN A 69 -14.20 47.45 34.94
N LYS A 70 -14.77 46.41 35.58
CA LYS A 70 -14.06 45.17 35.93
C LYS A 70 -14.07 44.16 34.79
N ASP A 71 -15.02 44.29 33.84
CA ASP A 71 -15.17 43.39 32.73
C ASP A 71 -14.44 43.88 31.49
N TRP A 72 -13.84 42.93 30.79
CA TRP A 72 -13.17 43.16 29.52
C TRP A 72 -13.35 41.95 28.60
N ASN A 73 -14.00 42.18 27.45
CA ASN A 73 -14.09 41.14 26.45
C ASN A 73 -12.80 41.17 25.61
N VAL A 74 -11.92 40.17 25.83
CA VAL A 74 -10.59 40.12 25.18
C VAL A 74 -10.67 39.76 23.69
N ASP A 75 -11.78 39.14 23.25
CA ASP A 75 -11.98 38.75 21.85
C ASP A 75 -12.64 39.86 21.02
N ASN A 76 -13.39 40.77 21.69
CA ASN A 76 -14.01 41.95 21.07
C ASN A 76 -13.96 43.14 22.02
N PRO A 77 -12.79 43.75 22.21
CA PRO A 77 -12.60 44.79 23.21
C PRO A 77 -13.29 46.13 22.82
N VAL A 78 -14.08 46.69 23.73
CA VAL A 78 -14.69 48.03 23.57
C VAL A 78 -14.05 48.96 24.55
N ALA A 79 -13.10 49.75 24.09
CA ALA A 79 -12.44 50.76 24.92
C ALA A 79 -13.22 52.08 24.94
N VAL A 80 -13.26 52.70 26.10
CA VAL A 80 -13.76 54.08 26.24
C VAL A 80 -12.54 54.98 26.47
N SER A 81 -12.34 55.89 25.51
CA SER A 81 -11.21 56.84 25.59
C SER A 81 -11.21 57.65 26.85
N GLY A 82 -10.07 57.77 27.48
CA GLY A 82 -9.88 58.54 28.73
C GLY A 82 -10.31 57.81 29.99
N ARG A 83 -10.86 56.62 29.93
CA ARG A 83 -11.20 55.82 31.12
C ARG A 83 -10.00 54.97 31.58
N ALA A 84 -9.73 54.98 32.90
CA ALA A 84 -8.69 54.12 33.45
C ALA A 84 -9.08 52.65 33.33
N ALA A 85 -8.14 51.81 32.99
CA ALA A 85 -8.28 50.33 33.07
C ALA A 85 -8.12 49.88 34.53
N THR A 86 -8.76 48.76 34.86
CA THR A 86 -8.62 48.12 36.16
C THR A 86 -7.67 46.92 36.09
N GLU A 87 -7.14 46.47 37.23
CA GLU A 87 -6.35 45.23 37.32
C GLU A 87 -7.17 44.00 36.90
N ASP A 88 -8.50 43.99 37.15
CA ASP A 88 -9.39 42.91 36.67
C ASP A 88 -9.41 42.82 35.16
N GLN A 89 -9.43 43.94 34.45
CA GLN A 89 -9.34 43.96 32.95
C GLN A 89 -7.97 43.50 32.46
N LEU A 90 -6.90 43.97 33.11
CA LEU A 90 -5.53 43.54 32.82
C LEU A 90 -5.34 42.03 33.02
N LYS A 91 -5.90 41.50 34.13
CA LYS A 91 -5.87 40.06 34.41
C LYS A 91 -6.52 39.27 33.29
N LYS A 92 -7.68 39.68 32.77
CA LYS A 92 -8.35 39.00 31.64
C LYS A 92 -7.49 39.00 30.39
N VAL A 93 -6.80 40.10 30.09
CA VAL A 93 -5.84 40.15 28.96
C VAL A 93 -4.69 39.20 29.19
N ASN A 94 -4.11 39.16 30.39
CA ASN A 94 -3.02 38.28 30.75
C ASN A 94 -3.41 36.80 30.64
N ASP A 95 -4.61 36.43 31.10
CA ASP A 95 -5.12 35.06 30.99
C ASP A 95 -5.26 34.65 29.51
N LYS A 96 -5.71 35.54 28.63
CA LYS A 96 -5.75 35.28 27.15
C LYS A 96 -4.36 35.13 26.56
N VAL A 97 -3.38 35.95 26.97
CA VAL A 97 -1.99 35.84 26.54
C VAL A 97 -1.42 34.47 26.91
N ASN A 98 -1.68 34.00 28.15
CA ASN A 98 -1.24 32.67 28.59
C ASN A 98 -1.89 31.56 27.75
N THR A 99 -3.21 31.65 27.50
CA THR A 99 -3.91 30.68 26.63
C THR A 99 -3.29 30.64 25.21
N ASN A 100 -3.00 31.80 24.65
CA ASN A 100 -2.35 31.89 23.31
C ASN A 100 -0.94 31.30 23.34
N LYS A 101 -0.18 31.54 24.41
CA LYS A 101 1.16 30.96 24.58
C LYS A 101 1.08 29.42 24.57
N ASP A 102 0.15 28.84 25.35
CA ASP A 102 -0.05 27.39 25.41
C ASP A 102 -0.42 26.81 24.03
N GLN A 103 -1.26 27.53 23.27
CA GLN A 103 -1.60 27.10 21.89
C GLN A 103 -0.41 27.19 20.95
N ILE A 104 0.42 28.22 21.07
CA ILE A 104 1.67 28.34 20.29
C ILE A 104 2.61 27.18 20.58
N ASP A 105 2.75 26.79 21.85
CA ASP A 105 3.63 25.68 22.24
C ASP A 105 3.11 24.33 21.70
N LYS A 106 1.79 24.09 21.73
CA LYS A 106 1.15 22.92 21.08
C LYS A 106 1.39 22.93 19.56
N ASN A 107 1.24 24.07 18.91
CA ASN A 107 1.46 24.18 17.47
C ASN A 107 2.93 23.92 17.11
N LYS A 108 3.89 24.38 17.91
CA LYS A 108 5.32 24.09 17.72
C LYS A 108 5.59 22.59 17.78
N GLN A 109 5.00 21.88 18.75
CA GLN A 109 5.15 20.43 18.87
C GLN A 109 4.57 19.72 17.63
N ALA A 110 3.35 20.07 17.21
CA ALA A 110 2.73 19.49 16.02
C ALA A 110 3.54 19.73 14.73
N ILE A 111 4.17 20.90 14.60
CA ILE A 111 5.07 21.20 13.48
C ILE A 111 6.31 20.30 13.52
N ALA A 112 6.89 20.06 14.72
CA ALA A 112 8.03 19.17 14.86
C ALA A 112 7.69 17.72 14.48
N ASP A 113 6.53 17.22 14.96
CA ASP A 113 6.03 15.89 14.64
C ASP A 113 5.76 15.73 13.12
N ASN A 114 5.13 16.73 12.51
CA ASN A 114 4.90 16.75 11.06
C ASN A 114 6.20 16.74 10.27
N LYS A 115 7.22 17.50 10.70
CA LYS A 115 8.53 17.49 10.07
C LYS A 115 9.17 16.10 10.12
N GLN A 116 9.09 15.40 11.28
CA GLN A 116 9.58 14.04 11.41
C GLN A 116 8.83 13.08 10.48
N ASN A 117 7.50 13.18 10.41
CA ASN A 117 6.68 12.35 9.52
C ASN A 117 7.02 12.58 8.04
N ILE A 118 7.25 13.83 7.63
CA ILE A 118 7.68 14.16 6.27
C ILE A 118 9.03 13.50 5.96
N THR A 119 9.97 13.53 6.90
CA THR A 119 11.27 12.86 6.73
C THR A 119 11.12 11.34 6.58
N ASN A 120 10.30 10.71 7.43
CA ASN A 120 10.02 9.28 7.37
C ASN A 120 9.37 8.90 6.02
N ASN A 121 8.40 9.69 5.57
CA ASN A 121 7.74 9.48 4.28
C ASN A 121 8.73 9.62 3.11
N ALA A 122 9.62 10.60 3.14
CA ALA A 122 10.66 10.75 2.12
C ALA A 122 11.59 9.52 2.05
N ASN A 123 12.00 8.98 3.19
CA ASN A 123 12.81 7.76 3.27
C ASN A 123 12.06 6.55 2.70
N ASN A 124 10.78 6.38 3.06
CA ASN A 124 9.95 5.29 2.54
C ASN A 124 9.76 5.40 1.01
N ILE A 125 9.55 6.60 0.49
CA ILE A 125 9.44 6.85 -0.95
C ILE A 125 10.77 6.49 -1.66
N ALA A 126 11.92 6.84 -1.08
CA ALA A 126 13.22 6.48 -1.64
C ALA A 126 13.42 4.96 -1.66
N GLN A 127 13.06 4.26 -0.58
CA GLN A 127 13.12 2.79 -0.51
C GLN A 127 12.19 2.15 -1.55
N ASN A 128 10.94 2.58 -1.62
CA ASN A 128 9.98 2.06 -2.60
C ASN A 128 10.48 2.25 -4.05
N LYS A 129 11.11 3.40 -4.35
CA LYS A 129 11.70 3.64 -5.66
C LYS A 129 12.82 2.65 -5.98
N GLN A 130 13.66 2.31 -5.01
CA GLN A 130 14.72 1.32 -5.15
C GLN A 130 14.14 -0.09 -5.36
N ASP A 131 13.11 -0.46 -4.59
CA ASP A 131 12.44 -1.75 -4.69
C ASP A 131 11.77 -1.93 -6.05
N ILE A 132 11.06 -0.90 -6.54
CA ILE A 132 10.46 -0.88 -7.89
C ILE A 132 11.54 -1.04 -8.98
N SER A 133 12.69 -0.37 -8.85
CA SER A 133 13.81 -0.53 -9.78
C SER A 133 14.35 -1.96 -9.79
N THR A 134 14.48 -2.57 -8.62
CA THR A 134 14.92 -3.97 -8.46
C THR A 134 13.92 -4.95 -9.07
N ILE A 135 12.62 -4.74 -8.84
CA ILE A 135 11.55 -5.55 -9.43
C ILE A 135 11.56 -5.42 -10.95
N ASN A 136 11.65 -4.21 -11.49
CA ASN A 136 11.71 -3.98 -12.93
C ASN A 136 12.92 -4.67 -13.55
N THR A 137 14.09 -4.65 -12.89
CA THR A 137 15.28 -5.35 -13.34
C THR A 137 15.05 -6.86 -13.41
N LYS A 138 14.34 -7.45 -12.44
CA LYS A 138 14.00 -8.88 -12.45
C LYS A 138 12.98 -9.22 -13.54
N ILE A 139 11.95 -8.42 -13.69
CA ILE A 139 10.90 -8.60 -14.72
C ILE A 139 11.52 -8.51 -16.13
N ASN A 140 12.40 -7.53 -16.35
CA ASN A 140 13.06 -7.30 -17.65
C ASN A 140 14.08 -8.38 -18.02
N LYS A 141 14.47 -9.27 -17.09
CA LYS A 141 15.25 -10.46 -17.45
C LYS A 141 14.46 -11.46 -18.27
N GLY A 142 13.14 -11.46 -18.17
CA GLY A 142 12.29 -12.39 -18.89
C GLY A 142 12.50 -13.86 -18.50
N LEU A 143 12.02 -14.75 -19.37
CA LEU A 143 12.22 -16.20 -19.27
C LEU A 143 13.01 -16.68 -20.49
N ASN A 144 13.96 -17.58 -20.26
CA ASN A 144 14.74 -18.21 -21.30
C ASN A 144 14.15 -19.58 -21.64
N PHE A 145 13.87 -19.81 -22.90
CA PHE A 145 13.43 -21.10 -23.48
C PHE A 145 14.54 -21.67 -24.32
N ALA A 146 14.93 -22.90 -24.01
CA ALA A 146 15.93 -23.65 -24.75
C ALA A 146 15.36 -25.00 -25.19
N GLY A 147 15.79 -25.50 -26.31
CA GLY A 147 15.55 -26.85 -26.80
C GLY A 147 16.85 -27.65 -26.85
N ASP A 148 16.78 -28.91 -27.33
CA ASP A 148 17.94 -29.75 -27.57
C ASP A 148 18.89 -29.15 -28.62
N THR A 149 18.35 -28.36 -29.55
CA THR A 149 19.07 -27.64 -30.58
C THR A 149 18.50 -26.22 -30.74
N GLY A 150 19.26 -25.37 -31.41
CA GLY A 150 18.86 -23.99 -31.67
C GLY A 150 19.39 -23.00 -30.60
N THR A 151 19.09 -21.74 -30.78
CA THR A 151 19.49 -20.68 -29.86
C THR A 151 18.46 -20.49 -28.77
N VAL A 152 18.92 -20.12 -27.56
CA VAL A 152 18.05 -19.77 -26.47
C VAL A 152 17.17 -18.57 -26.85
N SER A 153 15.87 -18.68 -26.61
CA SER A 153 14.89 -17.63 -26.86
C SER A 153 14.49 -16.96 -25.56
N ASN A 154 14.90 -15.71 -25.37
CA ASN A 154 14.43 -14.90 -24.24
C ASN A 154 13.06 -14.29 -24.55
N ARG A 155 12.12 -14.37 -23.61
CA ARG A 155 10.77 -13.81 -23.73
C ARG A 155 10.46 -12.93 -22.53
N GLN A 156 9.93 -11.76 -22.83
CA GLN A 156 9.49 -10.82 -21.80
C GLN A 156 8.07 -11.16 -21.32
N LEU A 157 7.67 -10.60 -20.20
CA LEU A 157 6.30 -10.72 -19.73
C LEU A 157 5.33 -10.10 -20.76
N GLY A 158 4.34 -10.89 -21.20
CA GLY A 158 3.39 -10.51 -22.25
C GLY A 158 3.75 -11.04 -23.64
N ASP A 159 4.97 -11.57 -23.86
CA ASP A 159 5.33 -12.20 -25.12
C ASP A 159 4.62 -13.56 -25.29
N THR A 160 4.41 -13.94 -26.55
CA THR A 160 3.89 -15.26 -26.90
C THR A 160 5.03 -16.23 -27.11
N VAL A 161 4.96 -17.41 -26.48
CA VAL A 161 5.81 -18.57 -26.77
C VAL A 161 5.01 -19.54 -27.64
N THR A 162 5.55 -19.87 -28.82
CA THR A 162 4.92 -20.81 -29.72
C THR A 162 5.74 -22.10 -29.78
N VAL A 163 5.11 -23.23 -29.42
CA VAL A 163 5.67 -24.57 -29.56
C VAL A 163 4.98 -25.25 -30.74
N LYS A 164 5.74 -25.66 -31.77
CA LYS A 164 5.24 -26.33 -32.99
C LYS A 164 5.86 -27.69 -33.13
N GLY A 165 5.05 -28.73 -33.32
CA GLY A 165 5.48 -30.08 -33.63
C GLY A 165 5.72 -30.34 -35.12
N GLY A 166 5.34 -29.40 -36.03
CA GLY A 166 5.53 -29.54 -37.49
C GLY A 166 4.51 -30.44 -38.20
N ALA A 167 3.58 -31.06 -37.47
CA ALA A 167 2.56 -31.90 -38.09
C ALA A 167 1.58 -31.07 -38.92
N THR A 168 1.20 -31.58 -40.11
CA THR A 168 0.27 -30.93 -41.05
C THR A 168 -1.06 -31.68 -41.22
N GLY A 169 -1.18 -32.93 -40.68
CA GLY A 169 -2.38 -33.76 -40.71
C GLY A 169 -3.10 -33.79 -39.37
N ALA A 170 -4.07 -34.68 -39.25
CA ALA A 170 -4.77 -34.94 -37.98
C ALA A 170 -3.76 -35.42 -36.92
N LEU A 171 -4.02 -35.02 -35.67
CA LEU A 171 -3.17 -35.38 -34.53
C LEU A 171 -3.82 -36.50 -33.72
N SER A 172 -3.02 -37.39 -33.17
CA SER A 172 -3.46 -38.38 -32.18
C SER A 172 -3.19 -37.92 -30.76
N ASP A 173 -4.07 -38.21 -29.85
CA ASP A 173 -3.95 -37.88 -28.45
C ASP A 173 -3.19 -38.97 -27.67
N GLY A 174 -2.57 -38.58 -26.56
CA GLY A 174 -2.01 -39.49 -25.56
C GLY A 174 -0.65 -40.11 -25.93
N ASN A 175 -0.08 -39.78 -27.10
CA ASN A 175 1.19 -40.36 -27.58
C ASN A 175 2.43 -39.59 -27.18
N ILE A 176 2.27 -38.33 -26.69
CA ILE A 176 3.36 -37.48 -26.17
C ILE A 176 3.11 -37.18 -24.73
N GLY A 177 4.09 -37.39 -23.86
CA GLY A 177 4.08 -37.02 -22.47
C GLY A 177 5.15 -35.96 -22.18
N VAL A 178 4.88 -35.08 -21.17
CA VAL A 178 5.84 -34.12 -20.64
C VAL A 178 6.15 -34.46 -19.20
N ALA A 179 7.40 -34.66 -18.87
CA ALA A 179 7.86 -34.96 -17.51
C ALA A 179 8.82 -33.87 -17.05
N SER A 180 8.51 -33.28 -15.90
CA SER A 180 9.41 -32.32 -15.22
C SER A 180 10.51 -33.10 -14.48
N ASP A 181 11.74 -32.58 -14.51
CA ASP A 181 12.85 -33.07 -13.69
C ASP A 181 12.95 -32.37 -12.31
N GLY A 182 12.10 -31.37 -12.05
CA GLY A 182 12.14 -30.56 -10.83
C GLY A 182 13.24 -29.48 -10.80
N ASN A 183 14.10 -29.42 -11.81
CA ASN A 183 15.24 -28.51 -11.92
C ASN A 183 15.13 -27.54 -13.11
N GLY A 184 13.92 -27.33 -13.61
CA GLY A 184 13.64 -26.38 -14.69
C GLY A 184 13.60 -27.00 -16.07
N THR A 185 13.70 -28.33 -16.23
CA THR A 185 13.57 -29.02 -17.51
C THR A 185 12.21 -29.72 -17.61
N LEU A 186 11.55 -29.50 -18.74
CA LEU A 186 10.37 -30.24 -19.17
C LEU A 186 10.77 -31.21 -20.30
N ASN A 187 10.91 -32.48 -19.96
CA ASN A 187 11.28 -33.51 -20.91
C ASN A 187 10.06 -33.96 -21.71
N VAL A 188 10.03 -33.66 -23.01
CA VAL A 188 9.03 -34.16 -23.96
C VAL A 188 9.39 -35.60 -24.36
N LYS A 189 8.49 -36.54 -24.15
CA LYS A 189 8.74 -37.98 -24.36
C LYS A 189 7.62 -38.59 -25.16
N LEU A 190 8.01 -39.55 -26.08
CA LEU A 190 7.07 -40.40 -26.77
C LEU A 190 6.57 -41.49 -25.80
N ALA A 191 5.31 -41.84 -25.85
CA ALA A 191 4.76 -42.95 -25.07
C ALA A 191 5.38 -44.30 -25.54
N LYS A 192 5.57 -45.23 -24.59
CA LYS A 192 6.06 -46.58 -24.92
C LYS A 192 5.08 -47.36 -25.80
N THR A 193 3.79 -47.10 -25.62
CA THR A 193 2.74 -47.68 -26.46
C THR A 193 2.05 -46.53 -27.18
N LEU A 194 2.00 -46.62 -28.51
CA LEU A 194 1.32 -45.63 -29.35
C LEU A 194 -0.09 -46.14 -29.68
N THR A 195 -1.08 -45.26 -29.59
CA THR A 195 -2.49 -45.59 -29.83
C THR A 195 -3.13 -44.54 -30.74
N GLY A 196 -4.23 -44.93 -31.41
CA GLY A 196 -4.97 -44.01 -32.28
C GLY A 196 -4.21 -43.52 -33.50
N LEU A 197 -3.24 -44.30 -33.99
CA LEU A 197 -2.51 -44.00 -35.23
C LEU A 197 -3.19 -44.67 -36.42
N ASP A 198 -3.41 -43.93 -37.48
CA ASP A 198 -3.89 -44.48 -38.77
C ASP A 198 -2.80 -45.23 -39.50
N SER A 199 -1.54 -44.78 -39.40
CA SER A 199 -0.36 -45.43 -39.98
C SER A 199 0.92 -45.01 -39.27
N VAL A 200 1.90 -45.88 -39.34
CA VAL A 200 3.30 -45.60 -39.02
C VAL A 200 4.13 -45.81 -40.28
N THR A 201 4.81 -44.76 -40.74
CA THR A 201 5.70 -44.81 -41.91
C THR A 201 7.12 -44.49 -41.50
N ALA A 202 8.05 -45.38 -41.77
CA ALA A 202 9.47 -45.20 -41.53
C ALA A 202 10.23 -45.52 -42.82
N GLY A 203 10.78 -44.53 -43.51
CA GLY A 203 11.38 -44.67 -44.84
C GLY A 203 10.36 -45.20 -45.85
N GLY A 204 10.69 -46.30 -46.54
CA GLY A 204 9.79 -46.94 -47.48
C GLY A 204 8.85 -47.99 -46.88
N THR A 205 8.78 -48.11 -45.55
CA THR A 205 7.95 -49.09 -44.83
C THR A 205 6.75 -48.41 -44.18
N THR A 206 5.54 -48.94 -44.41
CA THR A 206 4.30 -48.44 -43.80
C THR A 206 3.55 -49.59 -43.14
N ILE A 207 3.12 -49.38 -41.92
CA ILE A 207 2.21 -50.22 -41.16
C ILE A 207 0.90 -49.45 -40.97
N ASN A 208 -0.18 -50.02 -41.44
CA ASN A 208 -1.55 -49.46 -41.29
C ASN A 208 -2.60 -50.58 -41.26
N ASN A 209 -3.88 -50.25 -41.34
CA ASN A 209 -4.97 -51.22 -41.38
C ASN A 209 -4.93 -52.15 -42.61
N GLY A 210 -4.26 -51.78 -43.69
CA GLY A 210 -4.03 -52.63 -44.87
C GLY A 210 -2.90 -53.63 -44.70
N GLY A 211 -2.10 -53.49 -43.63
CA GLY A 211 -0.99 -54.40 -43.33
C GLY A 211 0.39 -53.74 -43.35
N LEU A 212 1.39 -54.54 -43.65
CA LEU A 212 2.80 -54.10 -43.76
C LEU A 212 3.20 -54.00 -45.25
N THR A 213 3.54 -52.76 -45.61
CA THR A 213 4.04 -52.47 -47.01
C THR A 213 5.50 -52.03 -46.89
N VAL A 214 6.32 -52.55 -47.78
CA VAL A 214 7.74 -52.20 -47.94
C VAL A 214 8.02 -51.88 -49.39
N GLY A 215 8.57 -50.72 -49.68
CA GLY A 215 8.88 -50.28 -51.03
C GLY A 215 7.69 -50.31 -52.02
N GLY A 216 6.50 -49.96 -51.50
CA GLY A 216 5.24 -49.95 -52.24
C GLY A 216 4.60 -51.33 -52.49
N LYS A 217 5.16 -52.40 -51.92
CA LYS A 217 4.63 -53.79 -52.04
C LYS A 217 4.13 -54.26 -50.67
N THR A 218 2.86 -54.73 -50.60
CA THR A 218 2.28 -55.28 -49.37
C THR A 218 2.74 -56.72 -49.17
N TYR A 219 3.41 -57.00 -48.05
CA TYR A 219 3.89 -58.33 -47.66
C TYR A 219 2.99 -59.02 -46.64
N VAL A 220 2.35 -58.26 -45.75
CA VAL A 220 1.39 -58.78 -44.80
C VAL A 220 0.09 -58.02 -45.00
N SER A 221 -1.03 -58.69 -45.13
CA SER A 221 -2.35 -58.07 -45.27
C SER A 221 -3.38 -58.84 -44.41
N PRO A 222 -4.59 -58.33 -44.25
CA PRO A 222 -5.68 -59.07 -43.52
C PRO A 222 -5.96 -60.43 -44.18
N THR A 223 -5.60 -60.65 -45.40
CA THR A 223 -5.83 -61.92 -46.18
C THR A 223 -4.66 -62.85 -46.16
N GLY A 224 -3.53 -62.50 -45.56
CA GLY A 224 -2.37 -63.36 -45.43
C GLY A 224 -1.04 -62.74 -45.89
N LEU A 225 -0.06 -63.59 -46.17
CA LEU A 225 1.29 -63.20 -46.54
C LEU A 225 1.46 -63.29 -48.09
N ASN A 226 2.10 -62.28 -48.64
CA ASN A 226 2.46 -62.23 -50.04
C ASN A 226 3.99 -62.01 -50.22
N ALA A 227 4.72 -62.95 -50.70
CA ALA A 227 6.17 -62.84 -50.93
C ALA A 227 6.52 -61.91 -52.11
N ASN A 228 5.57 -61.40 -52.88
CA ASN A 228 5.77 -60.50 -54.03
C ASN A 228 6.84 -60.99 -55.00
N ASN A 229 6.80 -62.29 -55.34
CA ASN A 229 7.78 -63.01 -56.19
C ASN A 229 9.22 -63.02 -55.62
N GLN A 230 9.36 -62.84 -54.32
CA GLN A 230 10.65 -63.00 -53.63
C GLN A 230 10.75 -64.39 -52.98
N LYS A 231 12.00 -64.87 -52.82
CA LYS A 231 12.21 -66.12 -52.06
C LYS A 231 11.89 -65.97 -50.61
N ILE A 232 11.21 -66.96 -50.03
CA ILE A 232 11.12 -67.13 -48.59
C ILE A 232 12.24 -68.03 -48.14
N THR A 233 13.21 -67.54 -47.39
CA THR A 233 14.37 -68.29 -46.93
C THR A 233 14.25 -68.60 -45.41
N ASN A 234 15.07 -69.58 -44.96
CA ASN A 234 15.07 -70.00 -43.55
C ASN A 234 13.71 -70.57 -43.06
N VAL A 235 12.96 -71.20 -43.94
CA VAL A 235 11.74 -71.96 -43.58
C VAL A 235 12.18 -73.25 -42.93
N ALA A 236 11.81 -73.44 -41.68
CA ALA A 236 12.03 -74.73 -40.97
C ALA A 236 11.22 -75.86 -41.62
N ASN A 237 11.53 -77.09 -41.30
CA ASN A 237 10.74 -78.23 -41.78
C ASN A 237 9.32 -78.17 -41.17
N GLY A 238 8.33 -78.21 -42.06
CA GLY A 238 6.94 -78.38 -41.61
C GLY A 238 6.75 -79.74 -40.95
N SER A 239 6.03 -79.74 -39.83
CA SER A 239 5.74 -80.92 -39.02
C SER A 239 4.25 -81.13 -38.74
N ALA A 240 3.44 -80.11 -38.98
CA ALA A 240 1.98 -80.15 -38.80
C ALA A 240 1.27 -79.99 -40.19
N PRO A 241 0.00 -80.34 -40.29
CA PRO A 241 -0.72 -80.31 -41.59
C PRO A 241 -0.83 -78.92 -42.25
N ASN A 242 -0.70 -77.84 -41.46
CA ASN A 242 -0.79 -76.48 -42.01
C ASN A 242 0.55 -75.75 -42.05
N ASP A 243 1.64 -76.41 -41.84
CA ASP A 243 2.98 -75.84 -41.95
C ASP A 243 3.41 -75.63 -43.41
N ALA A 244 4.16 -74.57 -43.63
CA ALA A 244 4.82 -74.41 -44.95
C ALA A 244 5.89 -75.49 -45.13
N VAL A 245 5.96 -76.05 -46.32
CA VAL A 245 6.97 -77.03 -46.74
C VAL A 245 8.16 -76.31 -47.33
N ASN A 246 9.37 -76.62 -46.91
CA ASN A 246 10.58 -76.09 -47.51
C ASN A 246 11.07 -76.97 -48.71
N TYR A 247 12.00 -76.42 -49.47
CA TYR A 247 12.48 -77.03 -50.68
C TYR A 247 13.14 -78.45 -50.41
N SER A 248 13.80 -78.62 -49.28
CA SER A 248 14.44 -79.94 -48.99
C SER A 248 13.40 -81.01 -48.68
N GLN A 249 12.28 -80.69 -48.02
CA GLN A 249 11.18 -81.62 -47.81
C GLN A 249 10.49 -81.99 -49.07
N LEU A 250 10.32 -81.07 -50.01
CA LEU A 250 9.78 -81.35 -51.35
C LEU A 250 10.70 -82.21 -52.11
N GLN A 251 12.03 -82.00 -52.06
CA GLN A 251 13.02 -82.86 -52.73
C GLN A 251 12.99 -84.31 -52.18
N ALA A 252 12.89 -84.45 -50.85
CA ALA A 252 12.83 -85.78 -50.24
C ALA A 252 11.56 -86.58 -50.67
N ALA A 253 10.43 -85.87 -50.69
CA ALA A 253 9.16 -86.47 -51.17
C ALA A 253 9.20 -86.92 -52.61
N ILE A 254 9.75 -86.13 -53.54
CA ILE A 254 9.90 -86.48 -54.93
C ILE A 254 10.91 -87.56 -55.12
N GLY A 255 12.04 -87.51 -54.40
CA GLY A 255 13.08 -88.58 -54.51
C GLY A 255 12.58 -89.91 -53.93
N GLY A 256 11.73 -89.91 -52.94
CA GLY A 256 11.07 -91.13 -52.43
C GLY A 256 10.06 -91.71 -53.37
N THR A 257 9.29 -90.90 -54.10
CA THR A 257 8.34 -91.40 -55.14
C THR A 257 9.06 -91.95 -56.38
N ALA A 258 10.16 -91.33 -56.78
CA ALA A 258 10.98 -91.86 -57.91
C ALA A 258 11.59 -93.25 -57.59
N LYS A 259 12.01 -93.51 -56.36
CA LYS A 259 12.48 -94.82 -55.91
C LYS A 259 11.37 -95.87 -55.86
N ALA A 260 10.17 -95.50 -55.53
CA ALA A 260 9.03 -96.41 -55.51
C ALA A 260 8.53 -96.82 -56.92
N SER A 261 8.66 -95.93 -57.92
CA SER A 261 8.24 -96.22 -59.27
C SER A 261 9.26 -97.11 -60.07
N THR A 262 10.48 -97.21 -59.63
CA THR A 262 11.53 -98.05 -60.27
C THR A 262 11.47 -99.49 -59.82
N VAL A 263 10.58 -99.89 -58.91
CA VAL A 263 10.48 -101.26 -58.44
C VAL A 263 9.31 -102.05 -59.08
N LYS A 264 8.54 -101.49 -60.04
CA LYS A 264 7.43 -102.15 -60.74
C LYS A 264 7.66 -102.37 -62.25
N ALA A 265 8.85 -102.55 -62.64
CA ALA A 265 9.12 -103.07 -64.02
C ALA A 265 9.97 -104.36 -63.90
N LYS A 266 9.28 -105.45 -63.49
CA LYS A 266 9.77 -106.77 -63.74
C LYS A 266 8.58 -107.69 -63.98
N ASP A 267 8.42 -108.04 -65.18
CA ASP A 267 7.72 -109.14 -65.89
C ASP A 267 6.23 -109.04 -65.90
#